data_50e5f0cf732b2e01f689bd92e72f470c
#
_entry.id   50e5f0cf732b2e01f689bd92e72f470c
#
_cell.length_a   1.000
_cell.length_b   1.000
_cell.length_c   1.000
_cell.angle_alpha   90.00
_cell.angle_beta   90.00
_cell.angle_gamma   90.00
#
_symmetry.space_group_name_H-M   'P 1'
#
loop_
_entity.id
_entity.type
_entity.pdbx_description
1 polymer ?
#
loop_
_entity_poly.entity_id
_entity_poly.type
_entity_poly.pdbx_seq_one_letter_code
_entity_poly.pdbx_strand_id
1 'polypeptide(L)'
;VALARAVVLEPELVLYDEPFAGLDPISLGITARLIRNLSDRLGCASVVITHDITESFAIADHVYLVGQGFIKAHGTPKTLGTSTDPYVQQFLKGQPDGPVPFDYPSTPKFEAWLVNQEAKR
;
A
#
# COMPACT_ATOMS: atom_id res chain seq x y z
N VAL A 1 -10.43 -19.23 -5.89
CA VAL A 1 -11.10 -20.06 -4.87
C VAL A 1 -11.37 -19.28 -3.58
N ALA A 2 -10.38 -18.59 -2.97
CA ALA A 2 -10.56 -17.85 -1.71
C ALA A 2 -11.65 -16.76 -1.84
N LEU A 3 -11.60 -15.95 -2.89
CA LEU A 3 -12.56 -14.88 -3.16
C LEU A 3 -14.02 -15.43 -3.27
N ALA A 4 -14.20 -16.51 -4.02
CA ALA A 4 -15.52 -17.14 -4.16
C ALA A 4 -16.08 -17.63 -2.80
N ARG A 5 -15.22 -18.14 -1.93
CA ARG A 5 -15.62 -18.56 -0.59
C ARG A 5 -16.03 -17.39 0.32
N ALA A 6 -15.34 -16.26 0.19
CA ALA A 6 -15.64 -15.08 0.99
C ALA A 6 -17.02 -14.48 0.68
N VAL A 7 -17.50 -14.58 -0.57
CA VAL A 7 -18.72 -13.91 -1.03
C VAL A 7 -19.96 -14.83 -1.05
N VAL A 8 -19.79 -16.14 -0.79
CA VAL A 8 -20.88 -17.13 -0.89
C VAL A 8 -22.02 -16.90 0.10
N LEU A 9 -21.73 -16.24 1.23
CA LEU A 9 -22.72 -15.92 2.26
C LEU A 9 -23.31 -14.51 2.14
N GLU A 10 -23.07 -13.83 1.00
CA GLU A 10 -23.53 -12.46 0.74
C GLU A 10 -23.22 -11.50 1.90
N PRO A 11 -21.94 -11.32 2.25
CA PRO A 11 -21.54 -10.51 3.40
C PRO A 11 -21.80 -9.02 3.15
N GLU A 12 -22.05 -8.25 4.20
CA GLU A 12 -22.15 -6.79 4.16
C GLU A 12 -20.77 -6.13 4.01
N LEU A 13 -19.70 -6.80 4.43
CA LEU A 13 -18.32 -6.32 4.40
C LEU A 13 -17.37 -7.45 4.02
N VAL A 14 -16.46 -7.20 3.08
CA VAL A 14 -15.36 -8.07 2.73
C VAL A 14 -14.02 -7.39 3.01
N LEU A 15 -13.14 -8.08 3.70
CA LEU A 15 -11.77 -7.65 3.97
C LEU A 15 -10.80 -8.42 3.08
N TYR A 16 -9.95 -7.69 2.35
CA TYR A 16 -8.91 -8.24 1.50
C TYR A 16 -7.55 -7.83 2.06
N ASP A 17 -6.72 -8.83 2.36
CA ASP A 17 -5.36 -8.61 2.84
C ASP A 17 -4.38 -9.03 1.76
N GLU A 18 -3.67 -8.05 1.19
CA GLU A 18 -2.71 -8.19 0.09
C GLU A 18 -3.23 -9.06 -1.08
N PRO A 19 -4.42 -8.76 -1.65
CA PRO A 19 -5.02 -9.62 -2.68
C PRO A 19 -4.24 -9.66 -3.99
N PHE A 20 -3.29 -8.76 -4.17
CA PHE A 20 -2.48 -8.60 -5.37
C PHE A 20 -1.11 -9.26 -5.26
N ALA A 21 -0.70 -9.67 -4.05
CA ALA A 21 0.64 -10.19 -3.79
C ALA A 21 0.98 -11.41 -4.66
N GLY A 22 2.13 -11.35 -5.33
CA GLY A 22 2.65 -12.45 -6.15
C GLY A 22 1.96 -12.65 -7.49
N LEU A 23 1.07 -11.75 -7.90
CA LEU A 23 0.44 -11.79 -9.22
C LEU A 23 1.31 -11.11 -10.28
N ASP A 24 1.25 -11.61 -11.50
CA ASP A 24 1.77 -10.91 -12.67
C ASP A 24 0.90 -9.66 -12.99
N PRO A 25 1.41 -8.66 -13.73
CA PRO A 25 0.70 -7.41 -13.98
C PRO A 25 -0.68 -7.58 -14.64
N ILE A 26 -0.88 -8.61 -15.47
CA ILE A 26 -2.16 -8.87 -16.14
C ILE A 26 -3.16 -9.43 -15.12
N SER A 27 -2.75 -10.44 -14.36
CA SER A 27 -3.56 -11.06 -13.31
C SER A 27 -3.94 -10.08 -12.20
N LEU A 28 -3.03 -9.16 -11.87
CA LEU A 28 -3.22 -8.10 -10.90
C LEU A 28 -4.37 -7.16 -11.31
N GLY A 29 -4.34 -6.63 -12.54
CA GLY A 29 -5.41 -5.79 -13.07
C GLY A 29 -6.76 -6.52 -13.22
N ILE A 30 -6.74 -7.83 -13.52
CA ILE A 30 -7.95 -8.65 -13.55
C ILE A 30 -8.54 -8.80 -12.15
N THR A 31 -7.70 -9.08 -11.15
CA THR A 31 -8.11 -9.26 -9.75
C THR A 31 -8.69 -7.96 -9.19
N ALA A 32 -8.06 -6.81 -9.45
CA ALA A 32 -8.56 -5.51 -9.03
C ALA A 32 -9.97 -5.25 -9.56
N ARG A 33 -10.18 -5.46 -10.87
CA ARG A 33 -11.51 -5.34 -11.49
C ARG A 33 -12.53 -6.32 -10.94
N LEU A 34 -12.10 -7.54 -10.63
CA LEU A 34 -12.98 -8.54 -10.04
C LEU A 34 -13.45 -8.12 -8.64
N ILE A 35 -12.57 -7.60 -7.79
CA ILE A 35 -12.91 -7.06 -6.48
C ILE A 35 -13.93 -5.93 -6.61
N ARG A 36 -13.69 -4.96 -7.48
CA ARG A 36 -14.63 -3.86 -7.72
C ARG A 36 -16.00 -4.35 -8.19
N ASN A 37 -16.02 -5.21 -9.20
CA ASN A 37 -17.26 -5.75 -9.75
C ASN A 37 -18.07 -6.56 -8.72
N LEU A 38 -17.38 -7.30 -7.84
CA LEU A 38 -18.06 -8.05 -6.77
C LEU A 38 -18.69 -7.10 -5.75
N SER A 39 -17.96 -6.08 -5.31
CA SER A 39 -18.48 -5.05 -4.41
C SER A 39 -19.72 -4.36 -4.97
N ASP A 40 -19.67 -3.93 -6.24
CA ASP A 40 -20.78 -3.26 -6.90
C ASP A 40 -22.01 -4.18 -7.07
N ARG A 41 -21.79 -5.45 -7.44
CA ARG A 41 -22.90 -6.41 -7.69
C ARG A 41 -23.55 -6.92 -6.42
N LEU A 42 -22.77 -7.12 -5.36
CA LEU A 42 -23.30 -7.61 -4.07
C LEU A 42 -23.79 -6.47 -3.20
N GLY A 43 -23.46 -5.21 -3.53
CA GLY A 43 -23.77 -4.05 -2.70
C GLY A 43 -23.07 -4.08 -1.34
N CYS A 44 -21.93 -4.81 -1.24
CA CYS A 44 -21.16 -4.94 0.00
C CYS A 44 -20.06 -3.90 0.06
N ALA A 45 -19.69 -3.50 1.27
CA ALA A 45 -18.47 -2.72 1.49
C ALA A 45 -17.22 -3.60 1.32
N SER A 46 -16.16 -3.02 0.74
CA SER A 46 -14.87 -3.71 0.56
C SER A 46 -13.75 -2.87 1.17
N VAL A 47 -12.95 -3.49 2.02
CA VAL A 47 -11.70 -2.90 2.53
C VAL A 47 -10.53 -3.72 1.99
N VAL A 48 -9.64 -3.05 1.25
CA VAL A 48 -8.47 -3.67 0.65
C VAL A 48 -7.22 -3.10 1.33
N ILE A 49 -6.40 -3.99 1.90
CA ILE A 49 -5.09 -3.64 2.46
C ILE A 49 -4.06 -4.09 1.44
N THR A 50 -3.26 -3.16 0.94
CA THR A 50 -2.23 -3.45 -0.07
C THR A 50 -1.20 -2.33 -0.14
N HIS A 51 -0.04 -2.63 -0.69
CA HIS A 51 0.99 -1.66 -1.08
C HIS A 51 0.98 -1.35 -2.59
N ASP A 52 0.12 -1.99 -3.37
CA ASP A 52 -0.03 -1.74 -4.82
C ASP A 52 -0.90 -0.50 -5.06
N ILE A 53 -0.24 0.64 -5.25
CA ILE A 53 -0.89 1.95 -5.38
C ILE A 53 -1.75 2.04 -6.63
N THR A 54 -1.20 1.65 -7.77
CA THR A 54 -1.85 1.81 -9.09
C THR A 54 -3.20 1.11 -9.13
N GLU A 55 -3.24 -0.14 -8.70
CA GLU A 55 -4.43 -0.99 -8.73
C GLU A 55 -5.45 -0.55 -7.69
N SER A 56 -4.97 -0.23 -6.47
CA SER A 56 -5.87 0.25 -5.42
C SER A 56 -6.52 1.59 -5.80
N PHE A 57 -5.77 2.52 -6.41
CA PHE A 57 -6.33 3.81 -6.88
C PHE A 57 -7.32 3.63 -8.03
N ALA A 58 -7.17 2.60 -8.85
CA ALA A 58 -8.08 2.32 -9.96
C ALA A 58 -9.47 1.83 -9.50
N ILE A 59 -9.58 1.25 -8.31
CA ILE A 59 -10.81 0.60 -7.82
C ILE A 59 -11.39 1.25 -6.56
N ALA A 60 -10.62 2.02 -5.81
CA ALA A 60 -11.06 2.58 -4.54
C ALA A 60 -11.93 3.83 -4.71
N ASP A 61 -12.96 3.96 -3.87
CA ASP A 61 -13.71 5.20 -3.68
C ASP A 61 -13.00 6.13 -2.69
N HIS A 62 -12.34 5.53 -1.69
CA HIS A 62 -11.59 6.27 -0.66
C HIS A 62 -10.33 5.49 -0.26
N VAL A 63 -9.25 6.20 -0.01
CA VAL A 63 -7.93 5.63 0.35
C VAL A 63 -7.45 6.23 1.66
N TYR A 64 -6.84 5.39 2.49
CA TYR A 64 -6.14 5.76 3.71
C TYR A 64 -4.67 5.36 3.59
N LEU A 65 -3.76 6.31 3.69
CA LEU A 65 -2.33 6.05 3.79
C LEU A 65 -1.96 5.86 5.26
N VAL A 66 -1.51 4.67 5.60
CA VAL A 66 -1.13 4.30 6.97
C VAL A 66 0.39 4.23 7.07
N GLY A 67 0.94 4.83 8.11
CA GLY A 67 2.37 4.77 8.39
C GLY A 67 2.66 5.03 9.86
N GLN A 68 3.63 4.33 10.41
CA GLN A 68 4.07 4.48 11.81
C GLN A 68 2.91 4.36 12.83
N GLY A 69 1.94 3.48 12.55
CA GLY A 69 0.78 3.24 13.42
C GLY A 69 -0.35 4.27 13.33
N PHE A 70 -0.28 5.23 12.39
CA PHE A 70 -1.28 6.29 12.24
C PHE A 70 -1.73 6.45 10.79
N ILE A 71 -2.94 7.01 10.61
CA ILE A 71 -3.38 7.49 9.30
C ILE A 71 -2.63 8.80 9.01
N LYS A 72 -1.79 8.80 8.00
CA LYS A 72 -0.98 9.95 7.56
C LYS A 72 -1.74 10.87 6.62
N ALA A 73 -2.55 10.28 5.74
CA ALA A 73 -3.41 11.01 4.82
C ALA A 73 -4.61 10.12 4.42
N HIS A 74 -5.69 10.74 3.99
CA HIS A 74 -6.83 10.04 3.42
C HIS A 74 -7.58 10.91 2.42
N GLY A 75 -8.31 10.29 1.53
CA GLY A 75 -9.10 11.00 0.52
C GLY A 75 -9.45 10.12 -0.66
N THR A 76 -10.06 10.71 -1.68
CA THR A 76 -10.25 10.01 -2.94
C THR A 76 -8.90 9.81 -3.66
N PRO A 77 -8.78 8.80 -4.55
CA PRO A 77 -7.58 8.64 -5.38
C PRO A 77 -7.15 9.94 -6.09
N LYS A 78 -8.14 10.70 -6.59
CA LYS A 78 -7.90 12.00 -7.26
C LYS A 78 -7.30 13.02 -6.30
N THR A 79 -7.86 13.16 -5.10
CA THR A 79 -7.38 14.11 -4.09
C THR A 79 -5.96 13.79 -3.65
N LEU A 80 -5.67 12.53 -3.39
CA LEU A 80 -4.33 12.09 -3.00
C LEU A 80 -3.32 12.23 -4.15
N GLY A 81 -3.73 11.88 -5.38
CA GLY A 81 -2.87 12.00 -6.56
C GLY A 81 -2.45 13.44 -6.89
N THR A 82 -3.24 14.45 -6.46
CA THR A 82 -2.93 15.88 -6.63
C THR A 82 -2.41 16.54 -5.35
N SER A 83 -2.22 15.77 -4.28
CA SER A 83 -1.73 16.29 -3.00
C SER A 83 -0.33 16.88 -3.13
N THR A 84 -0.09 17.99 -2.45
CA THR A 84 1.24 18.62 -2.31
C THR A 84 1.94 18.21 -1.01
N ASP A 85 1.29 17.39 -0.18
CA ASP A 85 1.88 16.89 1.06
C ASP A 85 3.13 16.05 0.74
N PRO A 86 4.30 16.37 1.34
CA PRO A 86 5.55 15.67 1.04
C PRO A 86 5.51 14.17 1.36
N TYR A 87 4.79 13.75 2.41
CA TYR A 87 4.65 12.34 2.75
C TYR A 87 3.85 11.58 1.68
N VAL A 88 2.73 12.17 1.25
CA VAL A 88 1.88 11.61 0.19
C VAL A 88 2.67 11.48 -1.10
N GLN A 89 3.41 12.52 -1.47
CA GLN A 89 4.24 12.51 -2.68
C GLN A 89 5.35 11.45 -2.62
N GLN A 90 6.05 11.35 -1.49
CA GLN A 90 7.07 10.32 -1.30
C GLN A 90 6.48 8.93 -1.47
N PHE A 91 5.35 8.67 -0.80
CA PHE A 91 4.69 7.37 -0.81
C PHE A 91 4.19 6.99 -2.22
N LEU A 92 3.45 7.91 -2.88
CA LEU A 92 2.87 7.64 -4.20
C LEU A 92 3.91 7.47 -5.30
N LYS A 93 5.06 8.14 -5.19
CA LYS A 93 6.14 8.09 -6.18
C LYS A 93 7.22 7.05 -5.85
N GLY A 94 7.15 6.40 -4.69
CA GLY A 94 8.16 5.46 -4.22
C GLY A 94 9.55 6.12 -4.09
N GLN A 95 9.61 7.39 -3.66
CA GLN A 95 10.88 8.11 -3.57
C GLN A 95 11.65 7.68 -2.32
N PRO A 96 12.95 7.35 -2.43
CA PRO A 96 13.78 6.97 -1.28
C PRO A 96 13.99 8.14 -0.31
N ASP A 97 14.06 9.37 -0.84
CA ASP A 97 14.28 10.58 -0.05
C ASP A 97 12.96 11.30 0.24
N GLY A 98 12.77 11.75 1.47
CA GLY A 98 11.56 12.48 1.88
C GLY A 98 11.35 12.49 3.39
N PRO A 99 10.13 12.82 3.84
CA PRO A 99 9.76 12.84 5.27
C PRO A 99 9.97 11.51 6.01
N VAL A 100 9.94 10.39 5.29
CA VAL A 100 10.33 9.08 5.82
C VAL A 100 11.75 8.80 5.34
N PRO A 101 12.77 8.93 6.21
CA PRO A 101 14.14 8.65 5.82
C PRO A 101 14.32 7.14 5.59
N PHE A 102 15.11 6.81 4.56
CA PHE A 102 15.51 5.43 4.29
C PHE A 102 16.55 4.94 5.31
N ASP A 103 17.36 5.87 5.82
CA ASP A 103 18.43 5.54 6.75
C ASP A 103 17.90 5.35 8.18
N TYR A 104 18.09 4.14 8.70
CA TYR A 104 18.03 3.91 10.12
C TYR A 104 19.34 4.39 10.73
N PRO A 105 19.31 5.21 11.80
CA PRO A 105 20.53 5.63 12.46
C PRO A 105 21.31 4.39 12.89
N SER A 106 22.55 4.31 12.45
CA SER A 106 23.45 3.21 12.81
C SER A 106 23.74 3.27 14.32
N THR A 107 23.95 2.09 14.91
CA THR A 107 24.38 2.07 16.31
C THR A 107 25.82 2.59 16.42
N PRO A 108 26.20 3.31 17.50
CA PRO A 108 27.58 3.78 17.70
C PRO A 108 28.62 2.65 17.58
N LYS A 109 28.23 1.44 17.94
CA LYS A 109 29.07 0.24 17.84
C LYS A 109 29.33 -0.18 16.38
N PHE A 110 28.35 -0.02 15.50
CA PHE A 110 28.51 -0.31 14.06
C PHE A 110 29.35 0.78 13.37
N GLU A 111 29.15 2.05 13.72
CA GLU A 111 29.98 3.14 13.20
C GLU A 111 31.46 2.98 13.58
N ALA A 112 31.73 2.67 14.85
CA ALA A 112 33.09 2.39 15.29
C ALA A 112 33.72 1.18 14.57
N TRP A 113 32.92 0.17 14.25
CA TRP A 113 33.40 -0.97 13.46
C TRP A 113 33.72 -0.58 12.01
N LEU A 114 32.90 0.25 11.35
CA LEU A 114 33.14 0.75 9.99
C LEU A 114 34.47 1.52 9.91
N VAL A 115 34.68 2.49 10.82
CA VAL A 115 35.93 3.29 10.89
C VAL A 115 37.15 2.39 11.03
N ASN A 116 37.07 1.35 11.87
CA ASN A 116 38.15 0.38 12.02
C ASN A 116 38.42 -0.47 10.77
N GLN A 117 37.44 -0.68 9.91
CA GLN A 117 37.63 -1.40 8.65
C GLN A 117 38.28 -0.51 7.57
N GLU A 118 37.93 0.78 7.53
CA GLU A 118 38.54 1.74 6.61
C GLU A 118 40.01 1.99 6.95
N ALA A 119 40.37 2.03 8.25
CA ALA A 119 41.74 2.18 8.72
C ALA A 119 42.65 0.98 8.41
N LYS A 120 42.09 -0.17 8.03
CA LYS A 120 42.82 -1.40 7.68
C LYS A 120 43.03 -1.59 6.16
N ARG A 121 42.53 -0.69 5.33
CA ARG A 121 42.73 -0.64 3.87
C ARG A 121 43.82 0.35 3.51
#